data_9fc342c6b58dadd8e046fd2b026c0200
#
_entry.id   9fc342c6b58dadd8e046fd2b026c0200
#
_cell.length_a   1.000
_cell.length_b   1.000
_cell.length_c   1.000
_cell.angle_alpha   90.00
_cell.angle_beta   90.00
_cell.angle_gamma   90.00
#
_symmetry.space_group_name_H-M   'P 1'
#
loop_
_entity.id
_entity.type
_entity.pdbx_description
1 polymer ?
#
loop_
_entity_poly.entity_id
_entity_poly.type
_entity_poly.pdbx_seq_one_letter_code
_entity_poly.pdbx_strand_id
1 'polypeptide(L)' 'MKSGDVIRKLEKAGWKLDRVSGSHHTFKHPAVAAIVTVPHPRKDLGKGLVRQIEPISGVNLREG' A
#
# COMPACT_ATOMS: atom_id res chain seq x y z
N MET A 1 -8.51 -7.58 3.62
CA MET A 1 -7.92 -6.41 4.27
C MET A 1 -8.40 -5.15 3.58
N LYS A 2 -8.80 -4.15 4.34
CA LYS A 2 -9.30 -2.90 3.77
C LYS A 2 -8.15 -2.04 3.25
N SER A 3 -8.40 -1.35 2.14
CA SER A 3 -7.36 -0.48 1.55
C SER A 3 -6.91 0.61 2.53
N GLY A 4 -7.84 1.16 3.32
CA GLY A 4 -7.48 2.17 4.30
C GLY A 4 -6.51 1.67 5.36
N ASP A 5 -6.64 0.40 5.75
CA ASP A 5 -5.71 -0.21 6.71
C ASP A 5 -4.33 -0.40 6.10
N VAL A 6 -4.27 -0.80 4.83
CA VAL A 6 -3.00 -0.93 4.12
C VAL A 6 -2.31 0.42 4.03
N ILE A 7 -3.06 1.44 3.62
CA ILE A 7 -2.52 2.79 3.49
C ILE A 7 -1.98 3.29 4.83
N ARG A 8 -2.71 3.06 5.91
CA ARG A 8 -2.26 3.49 7.23
C ARG A 8 -0.94 2.82 7.61
N LYS A 9 -0.82 1.52 7.34
CA LYS A 9 0.42 0.80 7.63
C LYS A 9 1.58 1.30 6.77
N LEU A 10 1.31 1.61 5.51
CA LEU A 10 2.33 2.18 4.63
C LEU A 10 2.80 3.52 5.16
N GLU A 11 1.88 4.39 5.55
CA GLU A 11 2.23 5.70 6.06
C GLU A 11 3.06 5.62 7.33
N LYS A 12 2.73 4.68 8.22
CA LYS A 12 3.53 4.46 9.43
C LYS A 12 4.96 4.05 9.13
N ALA A 13 5.15 3.36 8.00
CA ALA A 13 6.47 2.89 7.59
C ALA A 13 7.24 3.94 6.78
N GLY A 14 6.68 5.13 6.61
CA GLY A 14 7.36 6.20 5.90
C GLY A 14 6.96 6.38 4.46
N TRP A 15 6.01 5.59 3.98
CA TRP A 15 5.50 5.75 2.61
C TRP A 15 4.59 6.96 2.55
N LYS A 16 4.71 7.73 1.48
CA LYS A 16 3.92 8.95 1.30
C LYS A 16 3.16 8.89 -0.01
N LEU A 17 1.96 9.43 0.00
CA LEU A 17 1.14 9.50 -1.19
C LEU A 17 1.81 10.40 -2.22
N ASP A 18 2.06 9.86 -3.39
CA ASP A 18 2.67 10.60 -4.49
C ASP A 18 1.59 11.18 -5.40
N ARG A 19 0.63 10.35 -5.78
CA ARG A 19 -0.43 10.80 -6.68
C ARG A 19 -1.63 9.88 -6.60
N VAL A 20 -2.76 10.39 -7.04
CA VAL A 20 -4.01 9.64 -7.14
C VAL A 20 -4.47 9.70 -8.59
N SER A 21 -4.76 8.55 -9.19
CA SER A 21 -5.32 8.47 -10.52
C SER A 21 -6.56 7.58 -10.42
N GLY A 22 -7.76 8.20 -10.46
CA GLY A 22 -8.99 7.48 -10.20
C GLY A 22 -8.97 6.85 -8.83
N SER A 23 -9.10 5.53 -8.77
CA SER A 23 -9.04 4.81 -7.50
C SER A 23 -7.63 4.30 -7.17
N HIS A 24 -6.63 4.64 -7.99
CA HIS A 24 -5.26 4.18 -7.76
C HIS A 24 -4.47 5.23 -6.96
N HIS A 25 -4.10 4.87 -5.74
CA HIS A 25 -3.28 5.72 -4.87
C HIS A 25 -1.86 5.19 -4.91
N THR A 26 -0.92 5.99 -5.41
CA THR A 26 0.47 5.59 -5.57
C THR A 26 1.32 6.20 -4.47
N PHE A 27 2.12 5.37 -3.82
CA PHE A 27 2.96 5.75 -2.68
C PHE A 27 4.44 5.61 -3.01
N LYS A 28 5.25 6.51 -2.45
CA LYS A 28 6.71 6.53 -2.60
C LYS A 28 7.36 6.51 -1.23
N HIS A 29 8.59 6.04 -1.20
CA HIS A 29 9.38 6.04 0.02
C HIS A 29 10.80 6.51 -0.32
N PRO A 30 11.39 7.41 0.49
CA PRO A 30 12.70 7.98 0.16
C PRO A 30 13.82 6.94 0.11
N ALA A 31 13.69 5.84 0.84
CA ALA A 31 14.71 4.80 0.88
C ALA A 31 14.46 3.65 -0.08
N VAL A 32 13.35 3.67 -0.84
CA VAL A 32 12.96 2.57 -1.73
C VAL A 32 12.74 3.11 -3.12
N ALA A 33 13.39 2.50 -4.11
CA ALA A 33 13.27 2.95 -5.50
C ALA A 33 11.91 2.58 -6.12
N ALA A 34 11.30 1.51 -5.64
CA ALA A 34 10.01 1.05 -6.16
C ALA A 34 8.85 1.89 -5.62
N ILE A 35 7.73 1.86 -6.33
CA ILE A 35 6.49 2.51 -5.88
C ILE A 35 5.47 1.45 -5.52
N VAL A 36 4.50 1.82 -4.68
CA VAL A 36 3.41 0.94 -4.29
C VAL A 36 2.09 1.58 -4.71
N THR A 37 1.26 0.83 -5.44
CA THR A 37 -0.05 1.31 -5.85
C THR A 37 -1.13 0.53 -5.12
N VAL A 38 -2.04 1.25 -4.47
CA VAL A 38 -3.15 0.67 -3.71
C VAL A 38 -4.46 1.17 -4.29
N PRO A 39 -5.34 0.26 -4.76
CA PRO A 39 -6.68 0.68 -5.17
C PRO A 39 -7.47 1.07 -3.92
N HIS A 40 -7.99 2.28 -3.91
CA HIS A 40 -8.69 2.83 -2.76
C HIS A 40 -9.83 3.74 -3.22
N PRO A 41 -11.01 3.64 -2.63
CA PRO A 41 -11.36 2.79 -1.48
C PRO A 41 -11.75 1.36 -1.91
N ARG A 42 -11.36 0.40 -1.10
CA ARG A 42 -11.71 -1.00 -1.27
C ARG A 42 -11.94 -1.66 0.08
N LYS A 43 -12.99 -2.46 0.18
CA LYS A 43 -13.28 -3.17 1.42
C LYS A 43 -12.35 -4.35 1.62
N ASP A 44 -11.92 -4.97 0.51
CA ASP A 44 -11.05 -6.13 0.57
C ASP A 44 -10.13 -6.12 -0.64
N LEU A 45 -8.83 -6.03 -0.38
CA LEU A 45 -7.82 -5.98 -1.43
C LEU A 45 -7.47 -7.33 -2.01
N GLY A 46 -7.89 -8.40 -1.36
CA GLY A 46 -7.53 -9.73 -1.81
C GLY A 46 -6.09 -10.10 -1.46
N LYS A 47 -5.86 -11.39 -1.30
CA LYS A 47 -4.56 -11.91 -0.85
C LYS A 47 -3.45 -11.69 -1.88
N GLY A 48 -3.79 -11.82 -3.17
CA GLY A 48 -2.77 -11.66 -4.21
C GLY A 48 -2.14 -10.28 -4.21
N LEU A 49 -2.98 -9.26 -4.10
CA LEU A 49 -2.49 -7.89 -4.09
C LEU A 49 -1.70 -7.58 -2.83
N VAL A 50 -2.18 -8.04 -1.67
CA VAL A 50 -1.48 -7.87 -0.41
C VAL A 50 -0.10 -8.51 -0.47
N ARG A 51 0.00 -9.70 -1.05
CA ARG A 51 1.28 -10.40 -1.20
C ARG A 51 2.23 -9.67 -2.13
N GLN A 52 1.71 -8.95 -3.12
CA GLN A 52 2.55 -8.14 -4.00
C GLN A 52 3.10 -6.91 -3.29
N ILE A 53 2.28 -6.30 -2.44
CA ILE A 53 2.66 -5.07 -1.75
C ILE A 53 3.68 -5.34 -0.65
N GLU A 54 3.53 -6.44 0.07
CA GLU A 54 4.40 -6.74 1.22
C GLU A 54 5.90 -6.70 0.90
N PRO A 55 6.39 -7.44 -0.11
CA PRO A 55 7.84 -7.43 -0.35
C PRO A 55 8.36 -6.10 -0.85
N ILE A 56 7.55 -5.37 -1.60
CA ILE A 56 7.97 -4.07 -2.12
C ILE A 56 8.02 -3.04 -1.00
N SER A 57 7.01 -3.03 -0.15
CA SER A 57 6.88 -2.03 0.91
C SER A 57 7.70 -2.37 2.16
N GLY A 58 8.02 -3.63 2.35
CA GLY A 58 8.66 -4.08 3.59
C GLY A 58 7.72 -4.08 4.78
N VAL A 59 6.43 -3.87 4.55
CA VAL A 59 5.43 -3.79 5.61
C VAL A 59 4.71 -5.12 5.73
N ASN A 60 4.56 -5.61 6.96
CA ASN A 60 3.80 -6.84 7.20
C ASN A 60 2.31 -6.54 7.18
N LEU A 61 1.65 -6.97 6.12
CA LEU A 61 0.22 -6.73 5.92
C LEU A 61 -0.67 -7.91 6.32
N ARG A 62 -0.07 -9.08 6.49
CA ARG A 62 -0.85 -10.28 6.82
C ARG A 62 -1.11 -10.44 8.31
N GLU A 63 -0.55 -9.62 9.08
CA GLU A 63 -0.73 -9.61 10.50
C GLU A 63 -2.19 -9.30 10.83
N GLY A 64 -2.84 -10.18 11.51
CA GLY A 64 -4.25 -10.06 11.81
C GLY A 64 -4.63 -8.98 12.77
#